data_03e45cbbc71a02b2b11bb896250a84cf
#
_entry.id   03e45cbbc71a02b2b11bb896250a84cf
#
_cell.length_a   1.000
_cell.length_b   1.000
_cell.length_c   1.000
_cell.angle_alpha   90.00
_cell.angle_beta   90.00
_cell.angle_gamma   90.00
#
_symmetry.space_group_name_H-M   'P 1'
#
loop_
_entity.id
_entity.type
_entity.pdbx_description
1 polymer ?
#
loop_
_entity_poly.entity_id
_entity_poly.type
_entity_poly.pdbx_seq_one_letter_code
_entity_poly.pdbx_strand_id
1 'polypeptide(L)'
;MGQQSKSILLVEDDRFLRKAAEATLRRHGFIVRTAADGEEALQCVRDEVPDLVLLDLIMPKLQGFEVLRILKQDPATKQIPVVVLSNLGQDGDVQQALQGGAAAYFIKANLSLQDLVTQVQRVLTGGTAS
;
A
#
# COMPACT_ATOMS: atom_id res chain seq x y z
N MET A 1 12.81 -22.78 -8.51
CA MET A 1 12.80 -22.20 -8.40
C MET A 1 12.42 -21.29 -8.65
N GLY A 2 12.48 -20.81 -8.62
CA GLY A 2 12.08 -19.70 -9.23
C GLY A 2 11.00 -18.84 -8.80
N GLN A 3 10.74 -18.74 -7.62
CA GLN A 3 9.83 -17.72 -7.18
C GLN A 3 10.52 -16.38 -7.19
N GLN A 4 10.02 -15.49 -8.04
CA GLN A 4 10.48 -14.13 -8.02
C GLN A 4 9.87 -13.41 -6.83
N SER A 5 10.72 -12.69 -6.12
CA SER A 5 10.25 -11.87 -5.02
C SER A 5 9.41 -10.71 -5.56
N LYS A 6 8.26 -10.49 -4.94
CA LYS A 6 7.43 -9.35 -5.30
C LYS A 6 7.91 -8.11 -4.58
N SER A 7 7.77 -6.97 -5.23
CA SER A 7 8.20 -5.68 -4.67
C SER A 7 7.00 -4.91 -4.15
N ILE A 8 7.18 -4.32 -2.98
CA ILE A 8 6.15 -3.55 -2.30
C ILE A 8 6.69 -2.17 -2.00
N LEU A 9 5.90 -1.15 -2.30
CA LEU A 9 6.18 0.20 -1.83
C LEU A 9 5.30 0.45 -0.61
N LEU A 10 5.93 0.68 0.53
CA LEU A 10 5.24 0.96 1.79
C LEU A 10 5.28 2.47 2.04
N VAL A 11 4.11 3.09 2.02
CA VAL A 11 3.99 4.54 2.20
C VAL A 11 3.38 4.80 3.57
N GLU A 12 4.20 5.23 4.51
CA GLU A 12 3.81 5.39 5.90
C GLU A 12 4.69 6.46 6.54
N ASP A 13 4.08 7.49 7.13
CA ASP A 13 4.84 8.57 7.75
C ASP A 13 5.30 8.24 9.17
N ASP A 14 4.63 7.33 9.87
CA ASP A 14 5.06 6.93 11.21
C ASP A 14 6.30 6.04 11.10
N ARG A 15 7.39 6.53 11.64
CA ARG A 15 8.68 5.85 11.51
C ARG A 15 8.70 4.47 12.12
N PHE A 16 8.11 4.32 13.31
CA PHE A 16 8.12 3.02 14.00
C PHE A 16 7.27 2.00 13.25
N LEU A 17 6.09 2.42 12.84
CA LEU A 17 5.19 1.53 12.10
C LEU A 17 5.80 1.16 10.75
N ARG A 18 6.39 2.13 10.07
CA ARG A 18 7.06 1.90 8.78
C ARG A 18 8.17 0.85 8.92
N LYS A 19 9.03 1.01 9.95
CA LYS A 19 10.13 0.07 10.13
C LYS A 19 9.65 -1.33 10.52
N ALA A 20 8.64 -1.40 11.38
CA ALA A 20 8.10 -2.70 11.80
C ALA A 20 7.46 -3.44 10.62
N ALA A 21 6.68 -2.74 9.82
CA ALA A 21 6.04 -3.34 8.65
C ALA A 21 7.08 -3.75 7.61
N GLU A 22 8.07 -2.89 7.37
CA GLU A 22 9.14 -3.19 6.43
C GLU A 22 9.87 -4.48 6.84
N ALA A 23 10.25 -4.59 8.11
CA ALA A 23 10.98 -5.77 8.58
C ALA A 23 10.14 -7.03 8.44
N THR A 24 8.85 -6.94 8.78
CA THR A 24 7.95 -8.08 8.70
C THR A 24 7.77 -8.56 7.26
N LEU A 25 7.55 -7.63 6.34
CA LEU A 25 7.38 -7.98 4.94
C LEU A 25 8.66 -8.58 4.36
N ARG A 26 9.82 -8.02 4.71
CA ARG A 26 11.09 -8.56 4.22
C ARG A 26 11.33 -9.99 4.71
N ARG A 27 10.94 -10.28 5.95
CA ARG A 27 11.09 -11.65 6.48
C ARG A 27 10.25 -12.65 5.70
N HIS A 28 9.20 -12.20 5.04
CA HIS A 28 8.34 -13.07 4.22
C HIS A 28 8.75 -13.08 2.76
N GLY A 29 9.92 -12.55 2.44
CA GLY A 29 10.49 -12.68 1.10
C GLY A 29 10.17 -11.53 0.16
N PHE A 30 9.52 -10.48 0.64
CA PHE A 30 9.21 -9.33 -0.22
C PHE A 30 10.40 -8.38 -0.33
N ILE A 31 10.53 -7.75 -1.48
CA ILE A 31 11.44 -6.62 -1.67
C ILE A 31 10.66 -5.39 -1.28
N VAL A 32 11.14 -4.62 -0.31
CA VAL A 32 10.37 -3.50 0.24
C VAL A 32 11.16 -2.21 0.08
N ARG A 33 10.52 -1.23 -0.55
CA ARG A 33 10.96 0.17 -0.53
C ARG A 33 9.96 0.95 0.30
N THR A 34 10.42 2.04 0.91
CA THR A 34 9.56 2.84 1.78
C THR A 34 9.52 4.28 1.33
N ALA A 35 8.41 4.94 1.65
CA ALA A 35 8.25 6.37 1.43
C ALA A 35 7.55 6.93 2.67
N ALA A 36 7.94 8.13 3.07
CA ALA A 36 7.41 8.76 4.26
C ALA A 36 6.31 9.77 3.97
N ASP A 37 6.10 10.10 2.71
CA ASP A 37 5.05 11.03 2.31
C ASP A 37 4.63 10.76 0.86
N GLY A 38 3.58 11.46 0.42
CA GLY A 38 3.01 11.20 -0.89
C GLY A 38 3.90 11.59 -2.05
N GLU A 39 4.67 12.66 -1.91
CA GLU A 39 5.58 13.08 -2.97
C GLU A 39 6.70 12.06 -3.16
N GLU A 40 7.27 11.59 -2.06
CA GLU A 40 8.28 10.54 -2.10
C GLU A 40 7.72 9.27 -2.70
N ALA A 41 6.48 8.93 -2.35
CA ALA A 41 5.82 7.74 -2.88
C ALA A 41 5.72 7.80 -4.40
N LEU A 42 5.28 8.92 -4.95
CA LEU A 42 5.15 9.07 -6.39
C LEU A 42 6.51 9.01 -7.08
N GLN A 43 7.55 9.58 -6.46
CA GLN A 43 8.91 9.49 -7.01
C GLN A 43 9.39 8.04 -7.02
N CYS A 44 9.16 7.30 -5.95
CA CYS A 44 9.54 5.89 -5.88
C CYS A 44 8.87 5.06 -6.99
N VAL A 45 7.60 5.33 -7.26
CA VAL A 45 6.87 4.61 -8.31
C VAL A 45 7.44 4.95 -9.69
N ARG A 46 7.83 6.21 -9.91
CA ARG A 46 8.44 6.61 -11.18
C ARG A 46 9.80 5.95 -11.38
N ASP A 47 10.57 5.83 -10.30
CA ASP A 47 11.90 5.23 -10.37
C ASP A 47 11.82 3.74 -10.69
N GLU A 48 10.89 3.06 -10.06
CA GLU A 48 10.70 1.63 -10.28
C GLU A 48 9.27 1.25 -9.85
N VAL A 49 8.50 0.73 -10.78
CA VAL A 49 7.10 0.37 -10.53
C VAL A 49 7.05 -0.84 -9.61
N PRO A 50 6.39 -0.72 -8.44
CA PRO A 50 6.26 -1.86 -7.54
C PRO A 50 5.14 -2.81 -7.98
N ASP A 51 5.13 -3.99 -7.39
CA ASP A 51 4.05 -4.95 -7.61
C ASP A 51 2.80 -4.59 -6.79
N LEU A 52 2.98 -3.85 -5.71
CA LEU A 52 1.88 -3.46 -4.83
C LEU A 52 2.28 -2.22 -4.03
N VAL A 53 1.32 -1.35 -3.75
CA VAL A 53 1.52 -0.19 -2.88
C VAL A 53 0.68 -0.35 -1.63
N LEU A 54 1.32 -0.26 -0.46
CA LEU A 54 0.64 -0.13 0.82
C LEU A 54 0.62 1.36 1.15
N LEU A 55 -0.55 1.94 1.31
CA LEU A 55 -0.71 3.38 1.34
C LEU A 55 -1.49 3.83 2.57
N ASP A 56 -0.88 4.67 3.39
CA ASP A 56 -1.57 5.38 4.45
C ASP A 56 -2.28 6.60 3.85
N LEU A 57 -3.50 6.86 4.29
CA LEU A 57 -4.27 7.99 3.77
C LEU A 57 -3.91 9.31 4.43
N ILE A 58 -3.42 9.29 5.68
CA ILE A 58 -3.09 10.52 6.39
C ILE A 58 -1.59 10.70 6.43
N MET A 59 -1.08 11.59 5.60
CA MET A 59 0.35 11.84 5.52
C MET A 59 0.60 13.32 5.26
N PRO A 60 1.78 13.83 5.65
CA PRO A 60 2.15 15.21 5.31
C PRO A 60 2.40 15.34 3.80
N LYS A 61 2.43 16.57 3.36
CA LYS A 61 2.67 16.99 1.97
C LYS A 61 1.52 16.57 1.07
N LEU A 62 1.59 15.38 0.49
CA LEU A 62 0.55 14.91 -0.42
C LEU A 62 -0.25 13.81 0.27
N GLN A 63 -1.55 14.02 0.43
CA GLN A 63 -2.41 13.07 1.13
C GLN A 63 -2.60 11.79 0.34
N GLY A 64 -2.87 10.70 1.06
CA GLY A 64 -3.00 9.39 0.45
C GLY A 64 -4.09 9.28 -0.61
N PHE A 65 -5.24 9.95 -0.41
CA PHE A 65 -6.28 9.95 -1.45
C PHE A 65 -5.77 10.54 -2.76
N GLU A 66 -4.94 11.57 -2.67
CA GLU A 66 -4.38 12.20 -3.86
C GLU A 66 -3.37 11.28 -4.55
N VAL A 67 -2.55 10.58 -3.76
CA VAL A 67 -1.63 9.59 -4.30
C VAL A 67 -2.40 8.50 -5.04
N LEU A 68 -3.47 7.99 -4.42
CA LEU A 68 -4.31 6.97 -5.03
C LEU A 68 -4.90 7.47 -6.35
N ARG A 69 -5.42 8.69 -6.35
CA ARG A 69 -6.01 9.29 -7.55
C ARG A 69 -4.99 9.37 -8.68
N ILE A 70 -3.80 9.88 -8.38
CA ILE A 70 -2.74 10.03 -9.38
C ILE A 70 -2.32 8.67 -9.94
N LEU A 71 -2.13 7.69 -9.08
CA LEU A 71 -1.72 6.35 -9.53
C LEU A 71 -2.78 5.72 -10.43
N LYS A 72 -4.06 5.91 -10.11
CA LYS A 72 -5.13 5.27 -10.87
C LYS A 72 -5.49 6.01 -12.15
N GLN A 73 -5.06 7.26 -12.30
CA GLN A 73 -5.29 8.03 -13.52
C GLN A 73 -4.18 7.85 -14.56
N ASP A 74 -3.00 7.40 -14.12
CA ASP A 74 -1.86 7.25 -15.01
C ASP A 74 -1.88 5.85 -15.64
N PRO A 75 -1.91 5.73 -16.98
CA PRO A 75 -1.91 4.41 -17.62
C PRO A 75 -0.72 3.54 -17.24
N ALA A 76 0.42 4.15 -16.89
CA ALA A 76 1.61 3.40 -16.50
C ALA A 76 1.49 2.77 -15.12
N THR A 77 0.59 3.27 -14.26
CA THR A 77 0.51 2.84 -12.86
C THR A 77 -0.87 2.36 -12.43
N LYS A 78 -1.89 2.56 -13.26
CA LYS A 78 -3.27 2.27 -12.82
C LYS A 78 -3.51 0.80 -12.50
N GLN A 79 -2.68 -0.09 -13.00
CA GLN A 79 -2.83 -1.53 -12.75
C GLN A 79 -2.18 -1.98 -11.46
N ILE A 80 -1.36 -1.13 -10.83
CA ILE A 80 -0.72 -1.49 -9.58
C ILE A 80 -1.79 -1.60 -8.49
N PRO A 81 -1.92 -2.74 -7.81
CA PRO A 81 -2.86 -2.82 -6.70
C PRO A 81 -2.41 -1.93 -5.55
N VAL A 82 -3.34 -1.14 -5.03
CA VAL A 82 -3.10 -0.26 -3.89
C VAL A 82 -3.94 -0.75 -2.74
N VAL A 83 -3.27 -1.12 -1.65
CA VAL A 83 -3.94 -1.51 -0.40
C VAL A 83 -3.83 -0.35 0.55
N VAL A 84 -4.96 0.16 0.99
CA VAL A 84 -5.00 1.32 1.87
C VAL A 84 -5.02 0.86 3.32
N LEU A 85 -4.15 1.46 4.12
CA LEU A 85 -4.09 1.26 5.56
C LEU A 85 -4.31 2.60 6.22
N SER A 86 -5.28 2.69 7.13
CA SER A 86 -5.54 3.96 7.78
C SER A 86 -6.30 3.74 9.08
N ASN A 87 -6.17 4.70 10.00
CA ASN A 87 -7.02 4.73 11.18
C ASN A 87 -8.36 5.42 10.91
N LEU A 88 -8.57 5.92 9.69
CA LEU A 88 -9.87 6.44 9.31
C LEU A 88 -10.82 5.27 9.06
N GLY A 89 -11.82 5.13 9.92
CA GLY A 89 -12.73 3.99 9.85
C GLY A 89 -14.14 4.33 9.42
N GLN A 90 -14.39 5.55 8.96
CA GLN A 90 -15.72 5.96 8.57
C GLN A 90 -16.08 5.40 7.20
N ASP A 91 -17.34 5.05 7.03
CA ASP A 91 -17.82 4.43 5.80
C ASP A 91 -17.52 5.28 4.57
N GLY A 92 -17.63 6.60 4.70
CA GLY A 92 -17.36 7.50 3.58
C GLY A 92 -15.91 7.43 3.11
N ASP A 93 -14.97 7.31 4.05
CA ASP A 93 -13.54 7.21 3.70
C ASP A 93 -13.24 5.88 3.02
N VAL A 94 -13.82 4.81 3.53
CA VAL A 94 -13.64 3.47 2.93
C VAL A 94 -14.19 3.47 1.51
N GLN A 95 -15.41 3.98 1.33
CA GLN A 95 -16.02 4.01 0.01
C GLN A 95 -15.25 4.89 -0.95
N GLN A 96 -14.77 6.03 -0.49
CA GLN A 96 -13.99 6.93 -1.35
C GLN A 96 -12.73 6.24 -1.86
N ALA A 97 -12.04 5.51 -0.99
CA ALA A 97 -10.83 4.80 -1.38
C ALA A 97 -11.14 3.69 -2.39
N LEU A 98 -12.18 2.90 -2.12
CA LEU A 98 -12.53 1.80 -3.01
C LEU A 98 -13.03 2.30 -4.37
N GLN A 99 -13.83 3.35 -4.36
CA GLN A 99 -14.29 3.96 -5.61
C GLN A 99 -13.14 4.59 -6.38
N GLY A 100 -12.13 5.07 -5.66
CA GLY A 100 -10.92 5.62 -6.27
C GLY A 100 -9.99 4.56 -6.84
N GLY A 101 -10.31 3.29 -6.68
CA GLY A 101 -9.55 2.21 -7.27
C GLY A 101 -8.68 1.41 -6.32
N ALA A 102 -8.81 1.62 -5.01
CA ALA A 102 -8.05 0.81 -4.04
C ALA A 102 -8.50 -0.65 -4.14
N ALA A 103 -7.54 -1.56 -4.07
CA ALA A 103 -7.83 -2.99 -4.11
C ALA A 103 -8.42 -3.47 -2.79
N ALA A 104 -8.04 -2.82 -1.68
CA ALA A 104 -8.53 -3.17 -0.35
C ALA A 104 -8.31 -2.01 0.59
N TYR A 105 -9.05 -2.02 1.71
CA TYR A 105 -8.94 -1.00 2.75
C TYR A 105 -8.95 -1.69 4.10
N PHE A 106 -7.96 -1.41 4.93
CA PHE A 106 -7.87 -1.99 6.26
C PHE A 106 -7.67 -0.91 7.31
N ILE A 107 -8.29 -1.10 8.47
CA ILE A 107 -8.13 -0.19 9.61
C ILE A 107 -6.88 -0.63 10.37
N LYS A 108 -5.90 0.26 10.51
CA LYS A 108 -4.62 -0.05 11.14
C LYS A 108 -4.78 -0.65 12.53
N ALA A 109 -5.68 -0.09 13.34
CA ALA A 109 -5.84 -0.52 14.72
C ALA A 109 -6.34 -1.97 14.83
N ASN A 110 -6.95 -2.49 13.78
CA ASN A 110 -7.54 -3.83 13.78
C ASN A 110 -6.69 -4.86 13.06
N LEU A 111 -5.50 -4.47 12.59
CA LEU A 111 -4.71 -5.33 11.73
C LEU A 111 -3.33 -5.56 12.35
N SER A 112 -3.01 -6.80 12.66
CA SER A 112 -1.67 -7.15 13.11
C SER A 112 -0.70 -7.15 11.92
N LEU A 113 0.61 -7.16 12.20
CA LEU A 113 1.59 -7.26 11.12
C LEU A 113 1.47 -8.57 10.36
N GLN A 114 1.13 -9.65 11.07
CA GLN A 114 0.91 -10.94 10.41
C GLN A 114 -0.31 -10.89 9.49
N ASP A 115 -1.39 -10.24 9.94
CA ASP A 115 -2.57 -10.03 9.10
C ASP A 115 -2.23 -9.23 7.87
N LEU A 116 -1.38 -8.21 8.02
CA LEU A 116 -0.95 -7.39 6.90
C LEU A 116 -0.27 -8.25 5.83
N VAL A 117 0.65 -9.12 6.24
CA VAL A 117 1.33 -10.02 5.32
C VAL A 117 0.32 -10.90 4.58
N THR A 118 -0.63 -11.46 5.32
CA THR A 118 -1.65 -12.33 4.74
C THR A 118 -2.46 -11.60 3.67
N GLN A 119 -2.86 -10.37 3.96
CA GLN A 119 -3.66 -9.60 3.01
C GLN A 119 -2.86 -9.19 1.78
N VAL A 120 -1.59 -8.83 1.97
CA VAL A 120 -0.71 -8.52 0.84
C VAL A 120 -0.58 -9.73 -0.07
N GLN A 121 -0.36 -10.91 0.52
CA GLN A 121 -0.23 -12.14 -0.25
C GLN A 121 -1.50 -12.43 -1.04
N ARG A 122 -2.67 -12.23 -0.44
CA ARG A 122 -3.94 -12.43 -1.14
C ARG A 122 -4.09 -11.52 -2.34
N VAL A 123 -3.78 -10.25 -2.16
CA VAL A 123 -3.92 -9.27 -3.26
C VAL A 123 -2.96 -9.62 -4.39
N LEU A 124 -1.71 -9.99 -4.06
CA LEU A 124 -0.70 -10.30 -5.06
C LEU A 124 -1.00 -11.57 -5.84
N THR A 125 -1.70 -12.52 -5.22
CA THR A 125 -2.05 -13.76 -5.92
C THR A 125 -3.34 -13.62 -6.72
N GLY A 126 -3.94 -12.43 -6.74
CA GLY A 126 -5.19 -12.22 -7.43
C GLY A 126 -6.40 -12.78 -6.70
N GLY A 127 -6.19 -13.27 -5.48
CA GLY A 127 -7.29 -13.75 -4.66
C GLY A 127 -8.15 -12.59 -4.24
N THR A 128 -9.44 -12.67 -4.54
CA THR A 128 -10.35 -11.66 -4.06
C THR A 128 -10.54 -11.85 -2.57
N ALA A 129 -10.89 -10.76 -1.90
CA ALA A 129 -11.10 -10.80 -0.46
C ALA A 129 -12.41 -11.47 -0.07
N SER A 130 -12.93 -12.24 -0.91
CA SER A 130 -14.13 -12.99 -0.62
C SER A 130 -13.82 -14.22 0.20
#